data_51928e2abc8208bbdd4fcc31bc3377de
#
_entry.id   51928e2abc8208bbdd4fcc31bc3377de
#
_cell.length_a   1.000
_cell.length_b   1.000
_cell.length_c   1.000
_cell.angle_alpha   90.00
_cell.angle_beta   90.00
_cell.angle_gamma   90.00
#
_symmetry.space_group_name_H-M   'P 1'
#
loop_
_entity.id
_entity.type
_entity.pdbx_description
1 polymer ?
#
loop_
_entity_poly.entity_id
_entity_poly.type
_entity_poly.pdbx_seq_one_letter_code
_entity_poly.pdbx_strand_id
1 'polypeptide(L)'
;IDPTGTDIHLGHSILFKKLRAFQDNGHIAVLIIGDFTAQIGDPTGKNKTRVQLSEKQVKDNAKTYLTQLGMGKPANESILDFDSKDRIEIRYNSEWLKGLNLNSIIELMGSATVSQMLAKEEFNKRYTSQVPIALHEFLYPLLQGYDSVVVQSDIELGGTDQKFNIAIGRDLQRHFKQDPQFGVLLPILTGLDGIKKMSKSEFNTVGLTEDPLSMYSKLEKVPDNIIPTYFELLTELDLSFLENSNPRELQRRMALEVTSLFHGAEEALKAQSNCEKLFLGHKEKVGEIPEIS
;
A
#
# COMPACT_ATOMS: atom_id res chain seq x y z
N ILE A 1 -1.47 5.88 6.82
CA ILE A 1 -0.31 5.36 6.08
C ILE A 1 0.99 5.85 6.70
N ASP A 2 1.94 4.94 6.97
CA ASP A 2 3.25 5.26 7.52
C ASP A 2 4.24 5.56 6.37
N PRO A 3 4.82 6.77 6.29
CA PRO A 3 5.74 7.14 5.23
C PRO A 3 7.15 6.57 5.47
N THR A 4 7.26 5.25 5.43
CA THR A 4 8.51 4.50 5.69
C THR A 4 9.48 4.44 4.51
N GLY A 5 9.17 5.08 3.40
CA GLY A 5 10.00 5.22 2.20
C GLY A 5 9.44 6.31 1.29
N THR A 6 10.12 6.63 0.20
CA THR A 6 9.79 7.75 -0.67
C THR A 6 8.63 7.49 -1.63
N ASP A 7 8.36 6.22 -1.99
CA ASP A 7 7.46 5.93 -3.12
C ASP A 7 6.24 5.14 -2.69
N ILE A 8 5.14 5.35 -3.38
CA ILE A 8 3.93 4.54 -3.35
C ILE A 8 4.00 3.55 -4.51
N HIS A 9 3.56 2.32 -4.31
CA HIS A 9 3.53 1.28 -5.36
C HIS A 9 2.10 0.81 -5.64
N LEU A 10 1.91 0.03 -6.71
CA LEU A 10 0.59 -0.44 -7.18
C LEU A 10 -0.25 -1.12 -6.07
N GLY A 11 0.37 -1.84 -5.14
CA GLY A 11 -0.36 -2.44 -4.01
C GLY A 11 -1.07 -1.41 -3.12
N HIS A 12 -0.52 -0.21 -2.98
CA HIS A 12 -1.17 0.88 -2.24
C HIS A 12 -2.32 1.52 -3.05
N SER A 13 -2.23 1.56 -4.38
CA SER A 13 -3.25 2.20 -5.21
C SER A 13 -4.62 1.54 -5.06
N ILE A 14 -4.67 0.25 -4.72
CA ILE A 14 -5.92 -0.48 -4.49
C ILE A 14 -6.73 0.16 -3.35
N LEU A 15 -6.05 0.48 -2.23
CA LEU A 15 -6.68 1.15 -1.10
C LEU A 15 -7.12 2.57 -1.45
N PHE A 16 -6.26 3.34 -2.13
CA PHE A 16 -6.57 4.72 -2.49
C PHE A 16 -7.67 4.82 -3.54
N LYS A 17 -7.74 3.90 -4.52
CA LYS A 17 -8.88 3.83 -5.44
C LYS A 17 -10.20 3.55 -4.69
N LYS A 18 -10.18 2.67 -3.69
CA LYS A 18 -11.36 2.43 -2.87
C LYS A 18 -11.73 3.67 -2.04
N LEU A 19 -10.77 4.35 -1.45
CA LEU A 19 -10.98 5.59 -0.72
C LEU A 19 -11.56 6.69 -1.64
N ARG A 20 -11.06 6.79 -2.88
CA ARG A 20 -11.61 7.70 -3.90
C ARG A 20 -13.07 7.37 -4.21
N ALA A 21 -13.45 6.12 -4.33
CA ALA A 21 -14.84 5.73 -4.54
C ALA A 21 -15.75 6.19 -3.39
N PHE A 22 -15.27 6.21 -2.15
CA PHE A 22 -16.02 6.83 -1.03
C PHE A 22 -16.16 8.35 -1.21
N GLN A 23 -15.09 9.05 -1.60
CA GLN A 23 -15.16 10.50 -1.89
C GLN A 23 -16.19 10.81 -2.98
N ASP A 24 -16.17 10.05 -4.09
CA ASP A 24 -17.08 10.25 -5.22
C ASP A 24 -18.55 10.02 -4.83
N ASN A 25 -18.78 9.20 -3.79
CA ASN A 25 -20.10 8.99 -3.20
C ASN A 25 -20.46 9.95 -2.05
N GLY A 26 -19.68 11.02 -1.85
CA GLY A 26 -19.99 12.08 -0.90
C GLY A 26 -19.51 11.86 0.52
N HIS A 27 -18.67 10.83 0.77
CA HIS A 27 -18.05 10.59 2.07
C HIS A 27 -16.76 11.40 2.24
N ILE A 28 -16.37 11.63 3.49
CA ILE A 28 -15.12 12.30 3.85
C ILE A 28 -14.02 11.24 3.94
N ALA A 29 -12.99 11.38 3.11
CA ALA A 29 -11.78 10.59 3.19
C ALA A 29 -10.83 11.21 4.20
N VAL A 30 -10.53 10.52 5.30
CA VAL A 30 -9.52 10.94 6.27
C VAL A 30 -8.23 10.19 5.97
N LEU A 31 -7.22 10.91 5.47
CA LEU A 31 -5.89 10.36 5.22
C LEU A 31 -4.97 10.65 6.41
N ILE A 32 -4.75 9.64 7.23
CA ILE A 32 -3.82 9.74 8.36
C ILE A 32 -2.40 9.45 7.89
N ILE A 33 -1.53 10.42 8.04
CA ILE A 33 -0.09 10.27 7.87
C ILE A 33 0.50 9.87 9.23
N GLY A 34 0.98 8.63 9.31
CA GLY A 34 1.59 8.08 10.50
C GLY A 34 3.01 8.59 10.73
N ASP A 35 3.18 9.90 10.91
CA ASP A 35 4.49 10.50 11.10
C ASP A 35 5.08 10.20 12.49
N PHE A 36 4.25 9.86 13.47
CA PHE A 36 4.70 9.35 14.77
C PHE A 36 4.89 7.83 14.73
N THR A 37 3.91 7.09 14.22
CA THR A 37 3.95 5.62 14.18
C THR A 37 5.03 5.08 13.26
N ALA A 38 5.39 5.80 12.17
CA ALA A 38 6.51 5.44 11.30
C ALA A 38 7.87 5.35 12.03
N GLN A 39 8.02 6.07 13.15
CA GLN A 39 9.23 6.01 13.98
C GLN A 39 9.31 4.70 14.77
N ILE A 40 8.18 4.08 15.09
CA ILE A 40 8.09 2.76 15.74
C ILE A 40 8.18 1.67 14.67
N GLY A 41 7.39 1.79 13.60
CA GLY A 41 7.25 0.89 12.48
C GLY A 41 6.27 -0.26 12.74
N ASP A 42 5.38 -0.49 11.76
CA ASP A 42 4.43 -1.60 11.79
C ASP A 42 5.16 -2.95 11.84
N PRO A 43 4.91 -3.81 12.84
CA PRO A 43 5.45 -5.16 12.92
C PRO A 43 4.89 -6.12 11.86
N THR A 44 3.78 -5.75 11.18
CA THR A 44 3.09 -6.59 10.19
C THR A 44 4.02 -7.03 9.06
N GLY A 45 4.08 -8.35 8.81
CA GLY A 45 4.89 -8.95 7.74
C GLY A 45 6.41 -8.83 7.96
N LYS A 46 6.88 -8.61 9.19
CA LYS A 46 8.30 -8.48 9.51
C LYS A 46 8.77 -9.51 10.54
N ASN A 47 9.92 -10.10 10.27
CA ASN A 47 10.57 -11.07 11.15
C ASN A 47 11.64 -10.43 12.08
N LYS A 48 11.84 -9.12 11.97
CA LYS A 48 12.84 -8.37 12.76
C LYS A 48 12.31 -6.98 13.07
N THR A 49 12.77 -6.39 14.18
CA THR A 49 12.52 -4.99 14.54
C THR A 49 13.03 -4.06 13.44
N ARG A 50 12.23 -3.06 13.05
CA ARG A 50 12.61 -2.07 12.03
C ARG A 50 13.65 -1.08 12.57
N VAL A 51 14.48 -0.57 11.67
CA VAL A 51 15.30 0.61 11.95
C VAL A 51 14.37 1.82 12.06
N GLN A 52 14.50 2.56 13.14
CA GLN A 52 13.71 3.77 13.37
C GLN A 52 14.13 4.89 12.41
N LEU A 53 13.14 5.55 11.82
CA LEU A 53 13.36 6.72 10.97
C LEU A 53 13.40 8.00 11.82
N SER A 54 14.17 8.99 11.39
CA SER A 54 14.14 10.32 11.98
C SER A 54 12.85 11.07 11.57
N GLU A 55 12.40 11.99 12.41
CA GLU A 55 11.22 12.84 12.12
C GLU A 55 11.36 13.58 10.79
N LYS A 56 12.58 14.05 10.43
CA LYS A 56 12.84 14.70 9.16
C LYS A 56 12.60 13.77 7.96
N GLN A 57 13.15 12.56 8.01
CA GLN A 57 12.95 11.57 6.94
C GLN A 57 11.48 11.23 6.75
N VAL A 58 10.73 11.07 7.84
CA VAL A 58 9.30 10.78 7.80
C VAL A 58 8.52 11.93 7.17
N LYS A 59 8.83 13.20 7.53
CA LYS A 59 8.18 14.38 6.93
C LYS A 59 8.48 14.53 5.44
N ASP A 60 9.73 14.29 5.04
CA ASP A 60 10.11 14.38 3.63
C ASP A 60 9.41 13.28 2.81
N ASN A 61 9.36 12.05 3.32
CA ASN A 61 8.62 10.96 2.70
C ASN A 61 7.10 11.25 2.59
N ALA A 62 6.48 11.83 3.63
CA ALA A 62 5.06 12.16 3.63
C ALA A 62 4.68 13.13 2.49
N LYS A 63 5.53 14.12 2.24
CA LYS A 63 5.32 15.07 1.13
C LYS A 63 5.30 14.35 -0.23
N THR A 64 6.22 13.40 -0.43
CA THR A 64 6.27 12.64 -1.68
C THR A 64 5.01 11.80 -1.87
N TYR A 65 4.46 11.21 -0.80
CA TYR A 65 3.22 10.44 -0.86
C TYR A 65 2.03 11.28 -1.31
N LEU A 66 1.83 12.45 -0.72
CA LEU A 66 0.73 13.35 -1.08
C LEU A 66 0.82 13.78 -2.56
N THR A 67 2.02 14.10 -3.03
CA THR A 67 2.26 14.45 -4.44
C THR A 67 1.95 13.28 -5.37
N GLN A 68 2.35 12.06 -5.02
CA GLN A 68 2.08 10.86 -5.81
C GLN A 68 0.59 10.50 -5.84
N LEU A 69 -0.17 10.84 -4.78
CA LEU A 69 -1.63 10.67 -4.74
C LEU A 69 -2.39 11.74 -5.54
N GLY A 70 -1.67 12.75 -6.05
CA GLY A 70 -2.22 13.77 -6.93
C GLY A 70 -2.44 15.13 -6.26
N MET A 71 -1.93 15.37 -5.05
CA MET A 71 -2.02 16.68 -4.42
C MET A 71 -1.39 17.75 -5.33
N GLY A 72 -2.16 18.79 -5.65
CA GLY A 72 -1.76 19.85 -6.58
C GLY A 72 -2.08 19.58 -8.05
N LYS A 73 -2.76 18.48 -8.36
CA LYS A 73 -3.31 18.15 -9.68
C LYS A 73 -4.83 18.24 -9.67
N PRO A 74 -5.49 18.46 -10.83
CA PRO A 74 -6.94 18.37 -10.94
C PRO A 74 -7.47 17.01 -10.50
N ALA A 75 -8.70 16.95 -9.97
CA ALA A 75 -9.31 15.75 -9.42
C ALA A 75 -9.39 14.58 -10.43
N ASN A 76 -9.58 14.89 -11.73
CA ASN A 76 -9.60 13.89 -12.81
C ASN A 76 -8.22 13.31 -13.18
N GLU A 77 -7.13 13.92 -12.70
CA GLU A 77 -5.74 13.47 -12.89
C GLU A 77 -5.11 12.93 -11.59
N SER A 78 -5.92 12.82 -10.54
CA SER A 78 -5.49 12.49 -9.19
C SER A 78 -6.08 11.17 -8.73
N ILE A 79 -5.32 10.41 -7.96
CA ILE A 79 -5.83 9.18 -7.32
C ILE A 79 -6.87 9.53 -6.26
N LEU A 80 -6.62 10.57 -5.45
CA LEU A 80 -7.57 11.14 -4.50
C LEU A 80 -8.00 12.54 -4.94
N ASP A 81 -9.23 12.91 -4.66
CA ASP A 81 -9.73 14.26 -4.88
C ASP A 81 -9.28 15.19 -3.74
N PHE A 82 -8.31 16.06 -4.04
CA PHE A 82 -7.81 17.08 -3.12
C PHE A 82 -8.47 18.45 -3.35
N ASP A 83 -9.26 18.61 -4.41
CA ASP A 83 -9.92 19.90 -4.74
C ASP A 83 -11.18 20.09 -3.91
N SER A 84 -11.93 19.01 -3.65
CA SER A 84 -13.14 19.01 -2.82
C SER A 84 -12.76 19.01 -1.33
N LYS A 85 -12.49 20.20 -0.79
CA LYS A 85 -12.01 20.39 0.60
C LYS A 85 -12.94 19.85 1.68
N ASP A 86 -14.20 19.68 1.38
CA ASP A 86 -15.24 19.11 2.24
C ASP A 86 -15.26 17.56 2.20
N ARG A 87 -14.44 16.93 1.35
CA ARG A 87 -14.39 15.47 1.16
C ARG A 87 -13.05 14.86 1.45
N ILE A 88 -12.07 15.64 1.91
CA ILE A 88 -10.76 15.14 2.29
C ILE A 88 -10.22 15.86 3.52
N GLU A 89 -9.71 15.09 4.45
CA GLU A 89 -8.93 15.57 5.58
C GLU A 89 -7.56 14.89 5.59
N ILE A 90 -6.50 15.66 5.69
CA ILE A 90 -5.14 15.15 5.87
C ILE A 90 -4.75 15.42 7.32
N ARG A 91 -4.50 14.35 8.07
CA ARG A 91 -4.16 14.42 9.49
C ARG A 91 -2.80 13.77 9.74
N TYR A 92 -2.06 14.31 10.65
CA TYR A 92 -0.79 13.73 11.09
C TYR A 92 -0.99 13.15 12.48
N ASN A 93 -0.69 11.86 12.69
CA ASN A 93 -0.97 11.27 14.01
C ASN A 93 -0.05 11.80 15.13
N SER A 94 1.02 12.51 14.79
CA SER A 94 1.75 13.30 15.77
C SER A 94 0.92 14.42 16.41
N GLU A 95 -0.18 14.87 15.79
CA GLU A 95 -1.10 15.89 16.35
C GLU A 95 -1.65 15.48 17.71
N TRP A 96 -1.90 14.20 17.90
CA TRP A 96 -2.45 13.64 19.16
C TRP A 96 -1.48 12.71 19.88
N LEU A 97 -0.66 11.92 19.18
CA LEU A 97 0.21 10.95 19.84
C LEU A 97 1.36 11.60 20.60
N LYS A 98 1.91 12.73 20.11
CA LYS A 98 2.96 13.48 20.85
C LYS A 98 2.47 14.05 22.18
N GLY A 99 1.17 14.30 22.31
CA GLY A 99 0.56 14.83 23.54
C GLY A 99 0.23 13.78 24.59
N LEU A 100 0.32 12.50 24.28
CA LEU A 100 0.01 11.44 25.24
C LEU A 100 1.02 11.43 26.38
N ASN A 101 0.50 11.58 27.60
CA ASN A 101 1.31 11.44 28.81
C ASN A 101 1.37 9.98 29.27
N LEU A 102 2.18 9.72 30.30
CA LEU A 102 2.37 8.36 30.80
C LEU A 102 1.05 7.69 31.25
N ASN A 103 0.15 8.44 31.87
CA ASN A 103 -1.15 7.88 32.31
C ASN A 103 -1.98 7.44 31.12
N SER A 104 -2.03 8.24 30.04
CA SER A 104 -2.74 7.90 28.79
C SER A 104 -2.13 6.66 28.11
N ILE A 105 -0.81 6.53 28.13
CA ILE A 105 -0.13 5.33 27.60
C ILE A 105 -0.46 4.09 28.44
N ILE A 106 -0.47 4.21 29.78
CA ILE A 106 -0.87 3.10 30.67
C ILE A 106 -2.34 2.72 30.44
N GLU A 107 -3.23 3.68 30.22
CA GLU A 107 -4.64 3.42 29.90
C GLU A 107 -4.77 2.63 28.58
N LEU A 108 -4.08 3.08 27.53
CA LEU A 108 -4.05 2.37 26.25
C LEU A 108 -3.49 0.94 26.40
N MET A 109 -2.38 0.77 27.11
CA MET A 109 -1.81 -0.54 27.37
C MET A 109 -2.74 -1.44 28.19
N GLY A 110 -3.50 -0.86 29.12
CA GLY A 110 -4.49 -1.56 29.93
C GLY A 110 -5.73 -2.03 29.15
N SER A 111 -5.97 -1.49 27.96
CA SER A 111 -7.09 -1.89 27.10
C SER A 111 -6.89 -3.22 26.38
N ALA A 112 -5.67 -3.77 26.38
CA ALA A 112 -5.36 -5.05 25.73
C ALA A 112 -4.43 -5.92 26.59
N THR A 113 -4.50 -7.22 26.38
CA THR A 113 -3.65 -8.18 27.08
C THR A 113 -2.50 -8.68 26.21
N VAL A 114 -1.44 -9.18 26.84
CA VAL A 114 -0.32 -9.84 26.13
C VAL A 114 -0.83 -10.99 25.26
N SER A 115 -1.78 -11.79 25.76
CA SER A 115 -2.37 -12.88 25.00
C SER A 115 -3.10 -12.41 23.73
N GLN A 116 -3.81 -11.28 23.81
CA GLN A 116 -4.43 -10.66 22.63
C GLN A 116 -3.37 -10.18 21.63
N MET A 117 -2.29 -9.54 22.09
CA MET A 117 -1.20 -9.13 21.21
C MET A 117 -0.51 -10.32 20.53
N LEU A 118 -0.31 -11.41 21.26
CA LEU A 118 0.26 -12.66 20.72
C LEU A 118 -0.70 -13.41 19.78
N ALA A 119 -1.98 -13.02 19.69
CA ALA A 119 -2.89 -13.53 18.65
C ALA A 119 -2.57 -12.96 17.24
N LYS A 120 -1.80 -11.87 17.13
CA LYS A 120 -1.26 -11.39 15.87
C LYS A 120 -0.23 -12.40 15.34
N GLU A 121 -0.41 -12.82 14.08
CA GLU A 121 0.39 -13.92 13.49
C GLU A 121 1.89 -13.67 13.57
N GLU A 122 2.36 -12.46 13.29
CA GLU A 122 3.78 -12.11 13.31
C GLU A 122 4.36 -12.16 14.73
N PHE A 123 3.62 -11.70 15.73
CA PHE A 123 4.04 -11.80 17.12
C PHE A 123 4.06 -13.25 17.58
N ASN A 124 3.03 -14.04 17.21
CA ASN A 124 2.96 -15.46 17.55
C ASN A 124 4.14 -16.23 16.96
N LYS A 125 4.42 -16.05 15.67
CA LYS A 125 5.56 -16.69 14.99
C LYS A 125 6.88 -16.35 15.67
N ARG A 126 7.12 -15.09 15.99
CA ARG A 126 8.36 -14.65 16.66
C ARG A 126 8.45 -15.21 18.08
N TYR A 127 7.35 -15.20 18.83
CA TYR A 127 7.29 -15.73 20.18
C TYR A 127 7.59 -17.23 20.21
N THR A 128 6.94 -18.02 19.36
CA THR A 128 7.12 -19.48 19.27
C THR A 128 8.52 -19.86 18.74
N SER A 129 9.10 -19.05 17.87
CA SER A 129 10.46 -19.22 17.34
C SER A 129 11.54 -18.61 18.21
N GLN A 130 11.20 -18.08 19.40
CA GLN A 130 12.11 -17.42 20.33
C GLN A 130 12.88 -16.23 19.72
N VAL A 131 12.30 -15.58 18.70
CA VAL A 131 12.81 -14.34 18.13
C VAL A 131 12.35 -13.18 19.02
N PRO A 132 13.26 -12.31 19.49
CA PRO A 132 12.92 -11.22 20.40
C PRO A 132 11.82 -10.30 19.86
N ILE A 133 10.90 -9.90 20.74
CA ILE A 133 9.87 -8.89 20.50
C ILE A 133 10.13 -7.77 21.50
N ALA A 134 10.37 -6.56 20.99
CA ALA A 134 10.55 -5.41 21.85
C ALA A 134 9.19 -4.87 22.35
N LEU A 135 9.12 -4.41 23.61
CA LEU A 135 7.84 -3.99 24.22
C LEU A 135 7.16 -2.85 23.46
N HIS A 136 7.93 -1.94 22.85
CA HIS A 136 7.36 -0.85 22.05
C HIS A 136 6.63 -1.33 20.79
N GLU A 137 6.94 -2.53 20.28
CA GLU A 137 6.25 -3.09 19.12
C GLU A 137 4.78 -3.42 19.45
N PHE A 138 4.47 -3.77 20.70
CA PHE A 138 3.09 -3.98 21.16
C PHE A 138 2.29 -2.68 21.23
N LEU A 139 2.95 -1.53 21.32
CA LEU A 139 2.26 -0.24 21.29
C LEU A 139 1.74 0.11 19.88
N TYR A 140 2.40 -0.36 18.82
CA TYR A 140 2.03 0.01 17.45
C TYR A 140 0.54 -0.25 17.14
N PRO A 141 -0.04 -1.45 17.35
CA PRO A 141 -1.46 -1.70 17.11
C PRO A 141 -2.39 -0.81 17.97
N LEU A 142 -1.97 -0.48 19.18
CA LEU A 142 -2.74 0.39 20.08
C LEU A 142 -2.72 1.84 19.62
N LEU A 143 -1.59 2.34 19.13
CA LEU A 143 -1.46 3.70 18.60
C LEU A 143 -2.23 3.86 17.29
N GLN A 144 -2.16 2.88 16.38
CA GLN A 144 -3.01 2.87 15.17
C GLN A 144 -4.49 2.81 15.55
N GLY A 145 -4.87 1.98 16.51
CA GLY A 145 -6.24 1.92 16.97
C GLY A 145 -6.70 3.22 17.64
N TYR A 146 -5.80 3.93 18.30
CA TYR A 146 -6.10 5.25 18.88
C TYR A 146 -6.29 6.33 17.81
N ASP A 147 -5.63 6.23 16.67
CA ASP A 147 -5.92 7.08 15.50
C ASP A 147 -7.41 7.02 15.15
N SER A 148 -8.01 5.82 15.12
CA SER A 148 -9.45 5.63 14.84
C SER A 148 -10.34 6.27 15.91
N VAL A 149 -9.92 6.23 17.18
CA VAL A 149 -10.64 6.91 18.29
C VAL A 149 -10.62 8.42 18.11
N VAL A 150 -9.46 9.01 17.78
CA VAL A 150 -9.31 10.46 17.67
C VAL A 150 -10.08 11.02 16.47
N VAL A 151 -10.03 10.36 15.32
CA VAL A 151 -10.77 10.80 14.13
C VAL A 151 -12.23 10.35 14.14
N GLN A 152 -12.65 9.53 15.12
CA GLN A 152 -14.01 8.98 15.22
C GLN A 152 -14.46 8.33 13.89
N SER A 153 -13.60 7.49 13.33
CA SER A 153 -13.84 6.89 12.02
C SER A 153 -15.05 5.94 12.05
N ASP A 154 -15.90 6.04 11.02
CA ASP A 154 -17.00 5.09 10.78
C ASP A 154 -16.52 3.86 10.03
N ILE A 155 -15.52 4.05 9.15
CA ILE A 155 -14.94 2.99 8.31
C ILE A 155 -13.43 3.16 8.27
N GLU A 156 -12.68 2.07 8.49
CA GLU A 156 -11.24 2.00 8.26
C GLU A 156 -10.92 1.05 7.10
N LEU A 157 -10.14 1.53 6.13
CA LEU A 157 -9.68 0.75 4.99
C LEU A 157 -8.29 0.19 5.26
N GLY A 158 -8.08 -1.08 4.98
CA GLY A 158 -6.76 -1.71 5.10
C GLY A 158 -6.59 -2.91 4.18
N GLY A 159 -5.37 -3.36 4.01
CA GLY A 159 -5.12 -4.68 3.45
C GLY A 159 -5.56 -5.79 4.40
N THR A 160 -5.72 -7.02 3.90
CA THR A 160 -6.08 -8.17 4.77
C THR A 160 -5.07 -8.40 5.88
N ASP A 161 -3.81 -7.96 5.73
CA ASP A 161 -2.76 -7.98 6.76
C ASP A 161 -3.00 -6.98 7.90
N GLN A 162 -3.87 -5.97 7.71
CA GLN A 162 -4.24 -4.98 8.73
C GLN A 162 -5.41 -5.41 9.61
N LYS A 163 -5.99 -6.60 9.37
CA LYS A 163 -7.18 -7.10 10.09
C LYS A 163 -7.03 -7.00 11.61
N PHE A 164 -5.87 -7.37 12.15
CA PHE A 164 -5.61 -7.32 13.59
C PHE A 164 -5.60 -5.88 14.11
N ASN A 165 -4.88 -4.97 13.44
CA ASN A 165 -4.76 -3.58 13.87
C ASN A 165 -6.12 -2.86 13.82
N ILE A 166 -6.91 -3.09 12.76
CA ILE A 166 -8.27 -2.56 12.63
C ILE A 166 -9.20 -3.10 13.72
N ALA A 167 -9.06 -4.39 14.09
CA ALA A 167 -9.83 -4.96 15.20
C ALA A 167 -9.50 -4.29 16.55
N ILE A 168 -8.23 -4.01 16.81
CA ILE A 168 -7.80 -3.23 18.00
C ILE A 168 -8.43 -1.84 17.98
N GLY A 169 -8.49 -1.15 16.83
CA GLY A 169 -9.17 0.14 16.69
C GLY A 169 -10.63 0.08 17.12
N ARG A 170 -11.36 -0.95 16.68
CA ARG A 170 -12.75 -1.20 17.08
C ARG A 170 -12.89 -1.41 18.59
N ASP A 171 -11.99 -2.17 19.19
CA ASP A 171 -12.03 -2.43 20.63
C ASP A 171 -11.70 -1.18 21.43
N LEU A 172 -10.76 -0.35 20.98
CA LEU A 172 -10.47 0.95 21.58
C LEU A 172 -11.63 1.92 21.46
N GLN A 173 -12.30 2.01 20.32
CA GLN A 173 -13.50 2.85 20.18
C GLN A 173 -14.56 2.45 21.21
N ARG A 174 -14.84 1.15 21.42
CA ARG A 174 -15.75 0.67 22.49
C ARG A 174 -15.25 1.07 23.88
N HIS A 175 -13.95 0.93 24.15
CA HIS A 175 -13.34 1.32 25.42
C HIS A 175 -13.56 2.81 25.71
N PHE A 176 -13.43 3.68 24.68
CA PHE A 176 -13.69 5.11 24.74
C PHE A 176 -15.17 5.49 24.52
N LYS A 177 -16.10 4.51 24.57
CA LYS A 177 -17.55 4.70 24.46
C LYS A 177 -17.99 5.32 23.13
N GLN A 178 -17.31 5.00 22.06
CA GLN A 178 -17.66 5.32 20.69
C GLN A 178 -18.28 4.11 20.00
N ASP A 179 -19.06 4.34 18.93
CA ASP A 179 -19.50 3.28 18.04
C ASP A 179 -18.31 2.71 17.31
N PRO A 180 -18.15 1.37 17.25
CA PRO A 180 -17.00 0.77 16.62
C PRO A 180 -17.09 0.84 15.09
N GLN A 181 -16.05 1.33 14.45
CA GLN A 181 -15.91 1.42 13.00
C GLN A 181 -16.11 0.10 12.26
N PHE A 182 -16.46 0.15 11.00
CA PHE A 182 -16.39 -1.00 10.09
C PHE A 182 -14.98 -1.11 9.48
N GLY A 183 -14.42 -2.32 9.48
CA GLY A 183 -13.18 -2.60 8.77
C GLY A 183 -13.47 -3.10 7.36
N VAL A 184 -13.00 -2.40 6.33
CA VAL A 184 -13.02 -2.87 4.94
C VAL A 184 -11.63 -3.36 4.56
N LEU A 185 -11.52 -4.68 4.40
CA LEU A 185 -10.26 -5.34 4.12
C LEU A 185 -10.15 -5.67 2.63
N LEU A 186 -9.13 -5.14 1.97
CA LEU A 186 -8.87 -5.37 0.56
C LEU A 186 -7.74 -6.40 0.38
N PRO A 187 -7.80 -7.21 -0.69
CA PRO A 187 -6.74 -8.15 -1.00
C PRO A 187 -5.38 -7.46 -1.15
N ILE A 188 -4.33 -8.17 -0.79
CA ILE A 188 -2.96 -7.71 -0.93
C ILE A 188 -2.44 -8.09 -2.31
N LEU A 189 -1.87 -7.11 -3.03
CA LEU A 189 -1.27 -7.37 -4.33
C LEU A 189 0.03 -8.16 -4.16
N THR A 190 0.13 -9.26 -4.87
CA THR A 190 1.38 -10.03 -5.00
C THR A 190 2.38 -9.21 -5.82
N GLY A 191 3.65 -9.25 -5.45
CA GLY A 191 4.72 -8.55 -6.17
C GLY A 191 5.11 -9.22 -7.49
N LEU A 192 6.07 -8.59 -8.19
CA LEU A 192 6.56 -9.07 -9.49
C LEU A 192 7.17 -10.48 -9.47
N ASP A 193 7.52 -11.00 -8.29
CA ASP A 193 8.01 -12.36 -8.08
C ASP A 193 6.89 -13.42 -8.14
N GLY A 194 5.63 -13.01 -8.13
CA GLY A 194 4.46 -13.90 -8.18
C GLY A 194 4.21 -14.71 -6.90
N ILE A 195 4.91 -14.43 -5.81
CA ILE A 195 4.88 -15.23 -4.58
C ILE A 195 4.62 -14.35 -3.34
N LYS A 196 5.46 -13.35 -3.13
CA LYS A 196 5.39 -12.49 -1.94
C LYS A 196 4.50 -11.28 -2.19
N LYS A 197 3.97 -10.70 -1.11
CA LYS A 197 3.28 -9.42 -1.22
C LYS A 197 4.19 -8.36 -1.84
N MET A 198 3.61 -7.46 -2.64
CA MET A 198 4.34 -6.32 -3.19
C MET A 198 4.88 -5.45 -2.06
N SER A 199 6.18 -5.32 -1.98
CA SER A 199 6.87 -4.56 -0.92
C SER A 199 8.24 -4.08 -1.38
N LYS A 200 8.62 -2.86 -1.00
CA LYS A 200 9.95 -2.30 -1.28
C LYS A 200 11.09 -3.16 -0.73
N SER A 201 10.91 -3.73 0.45
CA SER A 201 11.93 -4.58 1.08
C SER A 201 12.15 -5.91 0.36
N GLU A 202 11.22 -6.32 -0.51
CA GLU A 202 11.32 -7.52 -1.33
C GLU A 202 11.79 -7.21 -2.75
N PHE A 203 12.00 -5.93 -3.11
CA PHE A 203 12.43 -5.48 -4.44
C PHE A 203 11.52 -5.97 -5.58
N ASN A 204 10.25 -6.20 -5.31
CA ASN A 204 9.24 -6.75 -6.23
C ASN A 204 8.11 -5.76 -6.55
N THR A 205 8.41 -4.45 -6.47
CA THR A 205 7.43 -3.37 -6.61
C THR A 205 7.42 -2.74 -8.01
N VAL A 206 6.25 -2.18 -8.34
CA VAL A 206 6.08 -1.17 -9.38
C VAL A 206 5.60 0.11 -8.70
N GLY A 207 6.41 1.17 -8.78
CA GLY A 207 6.08 2.48 -8.22
C GLY A 207 5.07 3.23 -9.08
N LEU A 208 4.20 4.05 -8.46
CA LEU A 208 3.17 4.80 -9.22
C LEU A 208 3.77 5.89 -10.11
N THR A 209 4.95 6.38 -9.77
CA THR A 209 5.65 7.46 -10.48
C THR A 209 6.86 6.96 -11.28
N GLU A 210 7.01 5.66 -11.43
CA GLU A 210 8.00 5.12 -12.37
C GLU A 210 7.67 5.60 -13.79
N ASP A 211 8.70 5.80 -14.63
CA ASP A 211 8.46 6.19 -16.02
C ASP A 211 7.63 5.11 -16.75
N PRO A 212 6.85 5.52 -17.79
CA PRO A 212 5.91 4.61 -18.47
C PRO A 212 6.58 3.35 -19.04
N LEU A 213 7.80 3.46 -19.57
CA LEU A 213 8.52 2.34 -20.14
C LEU A 213 8.96 1.33 -19.08
N SER A 214 9.47 1.82 -17.94
CA SER A 214 9.85 0.99 -16.80
C SER A 214 8.63 0.27 -16.20
N MET A 215 7.52 0.99 -15.99
CA MET A 215 6.28 0.41 -15.51
C MET A 215 5.76 -0.69 -16.44
N TYR A 216 5.64 -0.39 -17.74
CA TYR A 216 5.18 -1.35 -18.75
C TYR A 216 6.10 -2.58 -18.80
N SER A 217 7.43 -2.38 -18.88
CA SER A 217 8.42 -3.46 -18.97
C SER A 217 8.42 -4.41 -17.78
N LYS A 218 8.13 -3.90 -16.59
CA LYS A 218 8.00 -4.72 -15.38
C LYS A 218 6.71 -5.54 -15.42
N LEU A 219 5.60 -4.89 -15.77
CA LEU A 219 4.28 -5.51 -15.79
C LEU A 219 4.15 -6.60 -16.87
N GLU A 220 4.74 -6.41 -18.05
CA GLU A 220 4.67 -7.42 -19.12
C GLU A 220 5.48 -8.70 -18.81
N LYS A 221 6.23 -8.72 -17.70
CA LYS A 221 7.07 -9.86 -17.26
C LYS A 221 6.52 -10.57 -16.03
N VAL A 222 5.36 -10.15 -15.53
CA VAL A 222 4.75 -10.82 -14.36
C VAL A 222 4.42 -12.28 -14.68
N PRO A 223 4.53 -13.19 -13.71
CA PRO A 223 4.13 -14.58 -13.86
C PRO A 223 2.65 -14.73 -14.22
N ASP A 224 2.34 -15.71 -15.08
CA ASP A 224 0.99 -15.92 -15.61
C ASP A 224 -0.06 -16.12 -14.51
N ASN A 225 0.31 -16.79 -13.43
CA ASN A 225 -0.58 -17.12 -12.32
C ASN A 225 -1.12 -15.90 -11.56
N ILE A 226 -0.48 -14.73 -11.64
CA ILE A 226 -0.94 -13.52 -10.96
C ILE A 226 -1.66 -12.53 -11.88
N ILE A 227 -1.67 -12.75 -13.20
CA ILE A 227 -2.31 -11.86 -14.17
C ILE A 227 -3.79 -11.62 -13.87
N PRO A 228 -4.62 -12.66 -13.60
CA PRO A 228 -6.03 -12.46 -13.26
C PRO A 228 -6.21 -11.54 -12.05
N THR A 229 -5.42 -11.74 -11.00
CA THR A 229 -5.47 -10.89 -9.79
C THR A 229 -5.08 -9.44 -10.08
N TYR A 230 -4.12 -9.21 -10.97
CA TYR A 230 -3.74 -7.84 -11.38
C TYR A 230 -4.86 -7.15 -12.15
N PHE A 231 -5.54 -7.84 -13.07
CA PHE A 231 -6.72 -7.30 -13.73
C PHE A 231 -7.83 -7.00 -12.73
N GLU A 232 -8.14 -7.93 -11.84
CA GLU A 232 -9.20 -7.78 -10.84
C GLU A 232 -8.96 -6.60 -9.90
N LEU A 233 -7.74 -6.44 -9.39
CA LEU A 233 -7.43 -5.45 -8.36
C LEU A 233 -7.04 -4.08 -8.91
N LEU A 234 -6.49 -4.00 -10.11
CA LEU A 234 -5.93 -2.77 -10.67
C LEU A 234 -6.79 -2.15 -11.77
N THR A 235 -7.70 -2.91 -12.40
CA THR A 235 -8.54 -2.43 -13.50
C THR A 235 -10.03 -2.54 -13.16
N GLU A 236 -10.88 -1.98 -14.01
CA GLU A 236 -12.34 -2.10 -13.93
C GLU A 236 -12.91 -2.89 -15.13
N LEU A 237 -12.05 -3.65 -15.80
CA LEU A 237 -12.45 -4.42 -16.97
C LEU A 237 -13.31 -5.63 -16.60
N ASP A 238 -14.26 -5.97 -17.47
CA ASP A 238 -14.91 -7.28 -17.42
C ASP A 238 -13.85 -8.37 -17.67
N LEU A 239 -13.81 -9.37 -16.80
CA LEU A 239 -12.76 -10.42 -16.82
C LEU A 239 -13.12 -11.63 -17.66
N SER A 240 -14.24 -11.62 -18.38
CA SER A 240 -14.71 -12.75 -19.22
C SER A 240 -13.73 -13.17 -20.32
N PHE A 241 -12.84 -12.25 -20.74
CA PHE A 241 -11.82 -12.53 -21.76
C PHE A 241 -10.66 -13.39 -21.26
N LEU A 242 -10.46 -13.52 -19.93
CA LEU A 242 -9.32 -14.22 -19.35
C LEU A 242 -9.27 -15.72 -19.75
N GLU A 243 -10.44 -16.38 -19.84
CA GLU A 243 -10.53 -17.82 -20.09
C GLU A 243 -10.03 -18.24 -21.48
N ASN A 244 -10.12 -17.35 -22.49
CA ASN A 244 -9.85 -17.67 -23.89
C ASN A 244 -8.62 -16.96 -24.49
N SER A 245 -7.84 -16.29 -23.67
CA SER A 245 -6.71 -15.46 -24.13
C SER A 245 -5.35 -16.14 -23.91
N ASN A 246 -4.43 -15.89 -24.81
CA ASN A 246 -3.04 -16.34 -24.66
C ASN A 246 -2.38 -15.60 -23.48
N PRO A 247 -1.64 -16.30 -22.58
CA PRO A 247 -0.97 -15.66 -21.44
C PRO A 247 -0.10 -14.47 -21.82
N ARG A 248 0.63 -14.55 -22.95
CA ARG A 248 1.47 -13.43 -23.42
C ARG A 248 0.66 -12.21 -23.86
N GLU A 249 -0.49 -12.43 -24.45
CA GLU A 249 -1.41 -11.34 -24.81
C GLU A 249 -2.02 -10.71 -23.57
N LEU A 250 -2.38 -11.54 -22.57
CA LEU A 250 -2.85 -11.06 -21.28
C LEU A 250 -1.80 -10.22 -20.55
N GLN A 251 -0.53 -10.66 -20.53
CA GLN A 251 0.57 -9.88 -19.95
C GLN A 251 0.67 -8.49 -20.59
N ARG A 252 0.70 -8.43 -21.93
CA ARG A 252 0.80 -7.18 -22.69
C ARG A 252 -0.41 -6.27 -22.47
N ARG A 253 -1.61 -6.84 -22.50
CA ARG A 253 -2.83 -6.10 -22.24
C ARG A 253 -2.87 -5.56 -20.81
N MET A 254 -2.55 -6.38 -19.83
CA MET A 254 -2.49 -5.95 -18.43
C MET A 254 -1.47 -4.83 -18.24
N ALA A 255 -0.27 -4.97 -18.81
CA ALA A 255 0.77 -3.95 -18.76
C ALA A 255 0.30 -2.63 -19.39
N LEU A 256 -0.37 -2.70 -20.56
CA LEU A 256 -0.91 -1.53 -21.24
C LEU A 256 -2.00 -0.84 -20.42
N GLU A 257 -2.98 -1.60 -19.93
CA GLU A 257 -4.10 -1.07 -19.14
C GLU A 257 -3.61 -0.41 -17.85
N VAL A 258 -2.75 -1.09 -17.09
CA VAL A 258 -2.25 -0.54 -15.84
C VAL A 258 -1.36 0.67 -16.08
N THR A 259 -0.47 0.65 -17.10
CA THR A 259 0.34 1.82 -17.43
C THR A 259 -0.52 2.99 -17.86
N SER A 260 -1.60 2.72 -18.63
CA SER A 260 -2.55 3.76 -19.08
C SER A 260 -3.26 4.46 -17.92
N LEU A 261 -3.57 3.74 -16.84
CA LEU A 261 -4.22 4.31 -15.66
C LEU A 261 -3.38 5.39 -14.96
N PHE A 262 -2.05 5.27 -14.99
CA PHE A 262 -1.15 6.19 -14.28
C PHE A 262 -0.48 7.22 -15.17
N HIS A 263 -0.33 6.93 -16.48
CA HIS A 263 0.41 7.78 -17.42
C HIS A 263 -0.40 8.23 -18.63
N GLY A 264 -1.64 7.76 -18.76
CA GLY A 264 -2.49 8.01 -19.93
C GLY A 264 -2.20 7.05 -21.08
N ALA A 265 -3.20 6.89 -21.97
CA ALA A 265 -3.16 5.90 -23.04
C ALA A 265 -2.03 6.15 -24.06
N GLU A 266 -1.72 7.40 -24.37
CA GLU A 266 -0.68 7.76 -25.35
C GLU A 266 0.71 7.32 -24.87
N GLU A 267 1.08 7.62 -23.64
CA GLU A 267 2.37 7.25 -23.06
C GLU A 267 2.49 5.74 -22.86
N ALA A 268 1.40 5.06 -22.51
CA ALA A 268 1.37 3.60 -22.40
C ALA A 268 1.59 2.91 -23.76
N LEU A 269 0.99 3.40 -24.85
CA LEU A 269 1.20 2.89 -26.20
C LEU A 269 2.64 3.14 -26.69
N LYS A 270 3.23 4.31 -26.37
CA LYS A 270 4.64 4.59 -26.64
C LYS A 270 5.56 3.61 -25.88
N ALA A 271 5.25 3.35 -24.60
CA ALA A 271 6.00 2.40 -23.80
C ALA A 271 5.96 0.99 -24.37
N GLN A 272 4.78 0.52 -24.79
CA GLN A 272 4.59 -0.76 -25.47
C GLN A 272 5.44 -0.87 -26.74
N SER A 273 5.32 0.13 -27.63
CA SER A 273 6.09 0.15 -28.90
C SER A 273 7.60 0.14 -28.66
N ASN A 274 8.07 0.91 -27.66
CA ASN A 274 9.50 0.96 -27.32
C ASN A 274 9.99 -0.38 -26.73
N CYS A 275 9.18 -1.03 -25.90
CA CYS A 275 9.48 -2.36 -25.38
C CYS A 275 9.63 -3.38 -26.52
N GLU A 276 8.72 -3.38 -27.49
CA GLU A 276 8.78 -4.26 -28.66
C GLU A 276 10.05 -4.04 -29.51
N LYS A 277 10.43 -2.79 -29.73
CA LYS A 277 11.68 -2.45 -30.45
C LYS A 277 12.92 -2.93 -29.72
N LEU A 278 12.98 -2.81 -28.40
CA LEU A 278 14.10 -3.33 -27.62
C LEU A 278 14.24 -4.84 -27.73
N PHE A 279 13.15 -5.58 -27.77
CA PHE A 279 13.17 -7.03 -27.98
C PHE A 279 13.58 -7.42 -29.39
N LEU A 280 13.14 -6.69 -30.42
CA LEU A 280 13.51 -6.95 -31.81
C LEU A 280 14.97 -6.60 -32.07
N GLY A 281 15.47 -5.47 -31.58
CA GLY A 281 16.86 -5.05 -31.68
C GLY A 281 17.86 -6.01 -31.02
N HIS A 282 17.45 -6.70 -29.94
CA HIS A 282 18.26 -7.79 -29.38
C HIS A 282 18.29 -9.05 -30.26
N LYS A 283 17.22 -9.34 -31.01
CA LYS A 283 17.21 -10.48 -31.93
C LYS A 283 18.14 -10.26 -33.16
N GLU A 284 18.27 -9.03 -33.64
CA GLU A 284 19.18 -8.69 -34.72
C GLU A 284 20.67 -8.77 -34.33
N LYS A 285 20.99 -8.54 -33.03
CA LYS A 285 22.38 -8.64 -32.53
C LYS A 285 22.82 -10.06 -32.14
N VAL A 286 21.90 -10.99 -31.98
CA VAL A 286 22.22 -12.42 -31.68
C VAL A 286 22.62 -13.20 -32.94
N GLY A 287 22.50 -12.61 -34.14
CA GLY A 287 22.88 -13.23 -35.41
C GLY A 287 24.39 -13.30 -35.72
N GLU A 288 25.25 -12.67 -34.92
CA GLU A 288 26.72 -12.70 -35.10
C GLU A 288 27.41 -13.26 -33.85
N ILE A 289 27.31 -14.57 -33.63
CA ILE A 289 28.26 -15.26 -32.76
C ILE A 289 29.46 -15.61 -33.66
N PRO A 290 30.66 -15.05 -33.43
CA PRO A 290 31.83 -15.47 -34.20
C PRO A 290 32.13 -16.93 -33.90
N GLU A 291 32.17 -17.77 -34.93
CA GLU A 291 32.72 -19.11 -34.81
C GLU A 291 34.20 -19.01 -34.39
N ILE A 292 34.49 -19.57 -33.22
CA ILE A 292 35.86 -19.71 -32.73
C ILE A 292 36.44 -20.91 -33.47
N SER A 293 37.34 -20.62 -34.45
CA SER A 293 38.17 -21.61 -35.11
C SER A 293 39.28 -22.13 -34.21
#